data_33fd3f54efb21452e6af63269ef56132
#
_entry.id   33fd3f54efb21452e6af63269ef56132
#
_cell.length_a   1.000
_cell.length_b   1.000
_cell.length_c   1.000
_cell.angle_alpha   90.00
_cell.angle_beta   90.00
_cell.angle_gamma   90.00
#
_symmetry.space_group_name_H-M   'P 1'
#
loop_
_entity.id
_entity.type
_entity.pdbx_description
1 polymer ?
#
loop_
_entity_poly.entity_id
_entity_poly.type
_entity_poly.pdbx_seq_one_letter_code
_entity_poly.pdbx_strand_id
1 'polypeptide(L)' 'MENNIALIAGDGNLPVAIANRLTDMGTPPVVYSVREKVGDISKYALEVVNIVKPDLGFTIKDMKSRGVKKIIMAGLI' A
#
# COMPACT_ATOMS: atom_id res chain seq x y z
N MET A 1 3.11 -13.51 -12.29
CA MET A 1 2.47 -12.21 -12.49
C MET A 1 3.10 -11.19 -11.57
N GLU A 2 3.51 -10.08 -12.12
CA GLU A 2 4.18 -9.05 -11.35
C GLU A 2 3.18 -8.05 -10.79
N ASN A 3 3.31 -7.77 -9.50
CA ASN A 3 2.49 -6.78 -8.83
C ASN A 3 3.35 -5.59 -8.50
N ASN A 4 3.23 -4.57 -9.36
CA ASN A 4 4.10 -3.41 -9.31
C ASN A 4 3.40 -2.19 -8.74
N ILE A 5 2.34 -2.40 -7.98
CA ILE A 5 1.52 -1.31 -7.47
C ILE A 5 1.79 -1.12 -5.98
N ALA A 6 2.12 0.10 -5.61
CA ALA A 6 2.20 0.50 -4.20
C ALA A 6 0.98 1.34 -3.87
N LEU A 7 0.37 1.06 -2.73
CA LEU A 7 -0.74 1.85 -2.22
C LEU A 7 -0.31 2.51 -0.92
N ILE A 8 -0.20 3.83 -0.95
CA ILE A 8 0.08 4.59 0.26
C ILE A 8 -1.26 4.85 0.94
N ALA A 9 -1.48 4.20 2.06
CA ALA A 9 -2.78 4.17 2.72
C ALA A 9 -2.78 5.07 3.94
N GLY A 10 -3.64 6.08 3.90
CA GLY A 10 -3.93 6.92 5.05
C GLY A 10 -5.15 6.39 5.80
N ASP A 11 -5.85 7.28 6.46
CA ASP A 11 -7.00 6.94 7.28
C ASP A 11 -8.27 6.81 6.42
N GLY A 12 -9.26 6.07 6.93
CA GLY A 12 -10.54 5.92 6.29
C GLY A 12 -10.72 4.59 5.57
N ASN A 13 -11.83 4.46 4.86
CA ASN A 13 -12.21 3.21 4.20
C ASN A 13 -11.76 3.11 2.75
N LEU A 14 -11.36 4.22 2.14
CA LEU A 14 -10.99 4.24 0.73
C LEU A 14 -9.78 3.35 0.42
N PRO A 15 -8.72 3.36 1.24
CA PRO A 15 -7.60 2.46 0.97
C PRO A 15 -7.99 0.99 0.92
N VAL A 16 -8.86 0.57 1.83
CA VAL A 16 -9.34 -0.82 1.87
C VAL A 16 -10.12 -1.14 0.59
N ALA A 17 -10.99 -0.24 0.16
CA ALA A 17 -11.78 -0.45 -1.04
C ALA A 17 -10.90 -0.57 -2.27
N ILE A 18 -9.88 0.27 -2.37
CA ILE A 18 -8.94 0.23 -3.49
C ILE A 18 -8.13 -1.07 -3.47
N ALA A 19 -7.62 -1.46 -2.32
CA ALA A 19 -6.85 -2.69 -2.20
C ALA A 19 -7.69 -3.91 -2.56
N ASN A 20 -8.96 -3.93 -2.12
CA ASN A 20 -9.88 -5.00 -2.46
C ASN A 20 -10.09 -5.08 -3.98
N ARG A 21 -10.31 -3.94 -4.62
CA ARG A 21 -10.51 -3.90 -6.06
C ARG A 21 -9.27 -4.40 -6.80
N LEU A 22 -8.09 -3.98 -6.39
CA LEU A 22 -6.85 -4.43 -7.02
C LEU A 22 -6.66 -5.92 -6.84
N THR A 23 -7.00 -6.45 -5.68
CA THR A 23 -6.91 -7.89 -5.42
C THR A 23 -7.85 -8.66 -6.34
N ASP A 24 -9.08 -8.16 -6.52
CA ASP A 24 -10.04 -8.79 -7.42
C ASP A 24 -9.55 -8.81 -8.87
N MET A 25 -8.77 -7.82 -9.24
CA MET A 25 -8.18 -7.73 -10.58
C MET A 25 -6.92 -8.58 -10.75
N GLY A 26 -6.51 -9.29 -9.69
CA GLY A 26 -5.31 -10.10 -9.74
C GLY A 26 -4.02 -9.34 -9.51
N THR A 27 -4.10 -8.10 -9.03
CA THR A 27 -2.94 -7.24 -8.80
C THR A 27 -2.96 -6.67 -7.38
N PRO A 28 -2.84 -7.52 -6.34
CA PRO A 28 -2.83 -7.01 -4.97
C PRO A 28 -1.63 -6.08 -4.76
N PRO A 29 -1.83 -4.94 -4.09
CA PRO A 29 -0.76 -3.96 -3.93
C PRO A 29 0.15 -4.27 -2.75
N VAL A 30 1.33 -3.66 -2.76
CA VAL A 30 2.12 -3.51 -1.55
C VAL A 30 1.59 -2.26 -0.86
N VAL A 31 1.11 -2.41 0.37
CA VAL A 31 0.48 -1.31 1.09
C VAL A 31 1.51 -0.66 2.02
N TYR A 32 1.65 0.65 1.89
CA TYR A 32 2.48 1.45 2.80
C TYR A 32 1.54 2.22 3.70
N SER A 33 1.37 1.75 4.92
CA SER A 33 0.43 2.32 5.86
C SER A 33 1.09 3.35 6.75
N VAL A 34 0.48 4.54 6.85
CA VAL A 34 0.95 5.59 7.75
C VAL A 34 0.33 5.43 9.14
N ARG A 35 -0.49 4.41 9.34
CA ARG A 35 -1.13 4.12 10.63
C ARG A 35 -0.55 2.86 11.25
N GLU A 36 -0.50 2.84 12.59
CA GLU A 36 -0.04 1.66 13.31
C GLU A 36 -0.97 0.47 13.12
N LYS A 37 -2.26 0.73 13.11
CA LYS A 37 -3.26 -0.30 12.91
C LYS A 37 -3.67 -0.34 11.47
N VAL A 38 -3.47 -1.48 10.85
CA VAL A 38 -3.73 -1.66 9.44
C VAL A 38 -5.14 -2.19 9.18
N GLY A 39 -5.74 -2.82 10.18
CA GLY A 39 -7.10 -3.34 10.05
C GLY A 39 -7.23 -4.36 8.93
N ASP A 40 -8.33 -4.27 8.20
CA ASP A 40 -8.69 -5.25 7.18
C ASP A 40 -7.87 -5.14 5.90
N ILE A 41 -7.12 -4.07 5.72
CA ILE A 41 -6.40 -3.85 4.47
C ILE A 41 -5.37 -4.95 4.21
N SER A 42 -4.86 -5.57 5.26
CA SER A 42 -3.88 -6.65 5.12
C SER A 42 -4.42 -7.84 4.33
N LYS A 43 -5.74 -8.03 4.33
CA LYS A 43 -6.39 -9.11 3.57
C LYS A 43 -6.27 -8.90 2.06
N TYR A 44 -6.10 -7.67 1.64
CA TYR A 44 -6.10 -7.30 0.23
C TYR A 44 -4.76 -6.75 -0.21
N ALA A 45 -3.71 -7.11 0.50
CA ALA A 45 -2.38 -6.61 0.19
C ALA A 45 -1.42 -7.76 -0.02
N LEU A 46 -0.48 -7.57 -0.93
CA LEU A 46 0.62 -8.50 -1.09
C LEU A 46 1.50 -8.49 0.15
N GLU A 47 1.73 -7.30 0.67
CA GLU A 47 2.47 -7.08 1.90
C GLU A 47 2.10 -5.71 2.44
N VAL A 48 2.16 -5.56 3.77
CA VAL A 48 1.90 -4.27 4.42
C VAL A 48 3.16 -3.80 5.09
N VAL A 49 3.59 -2.60 4.73
CA VAL A 49 4.75 -1.94 5.32
C VAL A 49 4.25 -0.77 6.15
N ASN A 50 4.57 -0.78 7.45
CA ASN A 50 4.19 0.32 8.33
C ASN A 50 5.21 1.43 8.26
N ILE A 51 4.72 2.65 7.97
CA ILE A 51 5.53 3.85 7.95
C ILE A 51 5.10 4.71 9.15
N VAL A 52 5.59 4.38 10.33
CA VAL A 52 5.22 5.11 11.55
C VAL A 52 5.80 6.52 11.51
N LYS A 53 7.01 6.63 11.01
CA LYS A 53 7.64 7.93 10.76
C LYS A 53 7.81 8.08 9.27
N PRO A 54 7.21 9.11 8.67
CA PRO A 54 7.37 9.31 7.23
C PRO A 54 8.84 9.52 6.89
N ASP A 55 9.45 8.51 6.36
CA ASP A 55 10.81 8.58 5.84
C ASP A 55 10.71 8.34 4.35
N LEU A 56 10.70 9.42 3.60
CA LEU A 56 10.51 9.35 2.16
C LEU A 56 11.64 8.58 1.49
N GLY A 57 12.87 8.74 1.98
CA GLY A 57 14.01 8.03 1.44
C GLY A 57 13.88 6.52 1.60
N PHE A 58 13.48 6.07 2.79
CA PHE A 58 13.25 4.65 3.05
C PHE A 58 12.14 4.11 2.15
N THR A 59 11.04 4.84 2.06
CA THR A 59 9.88 4.39 1.29
C THR A 59 10.24 4.24 -0.18
N ILE A 60 10.94 5.21 -0.74
CA ILE A 60 11.37 5.15 -2.14
C ILE A 60 12.31 3.97 -2.39
N LYS A 61 13.26 3.76 -1.49
CA LYS A 61 14.18 2.64 -1.60
C LYS A 61 13.45 1.30 -1.55
N ASP A 62 12.49 1.19 -0.62
CA ASP A 62 11.73 -0.03 -0.48
C ASP A 62 10.90 -0.30 -1.73
N MET A 63 10.26 0.72 -2.27
CA MET A 63 9.49 0.59 -3.50
C MET A 63 10.36 0.15 -4.68
N LYS A 64 11.54 0.74 -4.79
CA LYS A 64 12.47 0.37 -5.87
C LYS A 64 12.93 -1.08 -5.74
N SER A 65 13.21 -1.53 -4.53
CA SER A 65 13.66 -2.90 -4.31
C SER A 65 12.59 -3.91 -4.64
N ARG A 66 11.32 -3.50 -4.60
CA ARG A 66 10.18 -4.37 -4.92
C ARG A 66 9.72 -4.24 -6.37
N GLY A 67 10.35 -3.37 -7.16
CA GLY A 67 9.98 -3.18 -8.55
C GLY A 67 8.68 -2.43 -8.75
N VAL A 68 8.32 -1.55 -7.83
CA VAL A 68 7.08 -0.78 -7.94
C VAL A 68 7.13 0.16 -9.12
N LYS A 69 6.07 0.14 -9.92
CA LYS A 69 5.94 0.99 -11.11
C LYS A 69 4.79 1.98 -11.03
N LYS A 70 3.80 1.70 -10.18
CA LYS A 70 2.64 2.57 -10.00
C LYS A 70 2.43 2.84 -8.53
N ILE A 71 2.11 4.08 -8.20
CA ILE A 71 1.85 4.49 -6.83
C ILE A 71 0.46 5.10 -6.77
N ILE A 72 -0.34 4.61 -5.84
CA ILE A 72 -1.67 5.14 -5.58
C ILE A 72 -1.67 5.67 -4.16
N MET A 73 -2.21 6.86 -3.96
CA MET A 73 -2.37 7.43 -2.63
C MET A 73 -3.86 7.54 -2.32
N ALA A 74 -4.26 7.06 -1.16
CA ALA A 74 -5.66 7.06 -0.77
C ALA A 74 -5.81 7.25 0.73
N GLY A 75 -6.92 7.88 1.10
CA GLY A 75 -7.23 8.14 2.49
C GLY A 75 -6.68 9.46 2.98
N LEU A 76 -6.97 9.78 4.24
CA LEU A 76 -6.49 11.00 4.87
C LEU A 76 -5.07 10.79 5.39
N ILE A 77 -4.18 11.57 4.91
CA ILE A 77 -2.77 11.47 5.27
C ILE A 77 -2.32 12.71 6.02
#